data_13b8f7cbeb02c8e59f8f1816b5ab06dd
#
_entry.id   13b8f7cbeb02c8e59f8f1816b5ab06dd
#
_cell.length_a   1.000
_cell.length_b   1.000
_cell.length_c   1.000
_cell.angle_alpha   90.00
_cell.angle_beta   90.00
_cell.angle_gamma   90.00
#
_symmetry.space_group_name_H-M   'P 1'
#
loop_
_entity.id
_entity.type
_entity.pdbx_description
1 polymer ?
#
loop_
_entity_poly.entity_id
_entity_poly.type
_entity_poly.pdbx_seq_one_letter_code
_entity_poly.pdbx_strand_id
1 'polypeptide(L)'
;MTPKHLALAVLLWGGHAHAADWDARWFDPHPAEGDLVLPLPCGGAMAFRPVDVPSGPGPLDDQALTVGQAGETGQGYSEYLRATFLAAPFPAPGGSGRRFFIGKYAVTRDQYDALSVKCPEPSAGGRVAKTSVSWPDAVAYAAQWSSWLLKNAPARLPRRGNAVGFARLPTEDEWEYAARGGGKVTPEEFLAPTWPMPEGADRYVLAGSRAAGGRVGQVGQRLPNPLGLYDMLGNAGQMMLEPYRMNRVGRPHGQAGGVAVRGGSYAASSPASLRTAMRDEIPPFDAATGEATRLPTMGFRLVLSAPAVGDLPEVERARAEFAEVSGARQQAADDPRATVAALREQTGDEGLRQGLDRLSARLASDQRERTDAANVALLAQLEAGVLLAQNVWDFTNRARIQTDIGRDLTKPDDRRFAEEAAARNLAQADASMDGYMRLVRQIATGPARQAVAAQLGVLRQEVSARSQNTMLPFLPILQEHAATLAEGRPVQRDAAKARITALSRAAVQGGH
;
A
#
# COMPACT_ATOMS: atom_id res chain seq x y z
N MET A 1 20.15 -33.33 68.28
CA MET A 1 19.12 -32.27 68.17
C MET A 1 19.28 -31.55 66.85
N THR A 2 18.49 -31.92 65.87
CA THR A 2 18.49 -31.32 64.54
C THR A 2 17.22 -30.47 64.38
N PRO A 3 17.30 -29.20 63.94
CA PRO A 3 16.10 -28.42 63.69
C PRO A 3 15.52 -28.74 62.29
N LYS A 4 14.24 -29.05 62.28
CA LYS A 4 13.41 -29.27 61.09
C LYS A 4 13.08 -27.89 60.46
N HIS A 5 13.51 -27.67 59.23
CA HIS A 5 13.05 -26.54 58.43
C HIS A 5 11.66 -26.83 57.86
N LEU A 6 10.67 -26.07 58.29
CA LEU A 6 9.31 -26.06 57.74
C LEU A 6 9.32 -25.13 56.54
N ALA A 7 9.22 -25.68 55.32
CA ALA A 7 9.04 -24.91 54.11
C ALA A 7 7.55 -24.58 53.97
N LEU A 8 7.20 -23.31 54.08
CA LEU A 8 5.87 -22.77 53.83
C LEU A 8 5.70 -22.57 52.31
N ALA A 9 4.99 -23.48 51.65
CA ALA A 9 4.60 -23.33 50.25
C ALA A 9 3.44 -22.34 50.17
N VAL A 10 3.69 -21.10 49.75
CA VAL A 10 2.66 -20.15 49.40
C VAL A 10 2.15 -20.50 47.99
N LEU A 11 1.01 -21.18 47.93
CA LEU A 11 0.23 -21.38 46.73
C LEU A 11 -0.42 -20.04 46.37
N LEU A 12 0.21 -19.26 45.46
CA LEU A 12 -0.43 -18.17 44.78
C LEU A 12 -1.43 -18.73 43.74
N TRP A 13 -2.66 -18.92 44.16
CA TRP A 13 -3.78 -19.07 43.26
C TRP A 13 -4.03 -17.72 42.60
N GLY A 14 -3.40 -17.47 41.46
CA GLY A 14 -3.79 -16.45 40.53
C GLY A 14 -5.10 -16.90 39.87
N GLY A 15 -6.22 -16.65 40.54
CA GLY A 15 -7.54 -16.79 39.94
C GLY A 15 -7.67 -15.76 38.82
N HIS A 16 -7.40 -16.20 37.58
CA HIS A 16 -7.93 -15.50 36.41
C HIS A 16 -9.44 -15.71 36.47
N ALA A 17 -10.18 -14.69 36.91
CA ALA A 17 -11.60 -14.63 36.70
C ALA A 17 -11.82 -14.69 35.19
N HIS A 18 -12.13 -15.86 34.66
CA HIS A 18 -12.63 -16.01 33.30
C HIS A 18 -13.98 -15.29 33.30
N ALA A 19 -14.02 -14.09 32.74
CA ALA A 19 -15.28 -13.47 32.38
C ALA A 19 -16.00 -14.49 31.49
N ALA A 20 -17.25 -14.80 31.83
CA ALA A 20 -18.06 -15.75 31.05
C ALA A 20 -18.11 -15.26 29.60
N ASP A 21 -17.92 -16.17 28.64
CA ASP A 21 -18.04 -15.85 27.23
C ASP A 21 -19.43 -15.25 26.95
N TRP A 22 -19.47 -14.21 26.12
CA TRP A 22 -20.74 -13.60 25.74
C TRP A 22 -21.59 -14.59 24.96
N ASP A 23 -22.90 -14.63 25.26
CA ASP A 23 -23.86 -15.31 24.41
C ASP A 23 -23.80 -14.75 22.97
N ALA A 24 -23.89 -15.62 21.97
CA ALA A 24 -23.79 -15.26 20.56
C ALA A 24 -24.77 -14.15 20.15
N ARG A 25 -25.97 -14.11 20.75
CA ARG A 25 -26.97 -13.06 20.49
C ARG A 25 -26.46 -11.62 20.72
N TRP A 26 -25.36 -11.44 21.48
CA TRP A 26 -24.81 -10.13 21.77
C TRP A 26 -23.78 -9.65 20.76
N PHE A 27 -23.09 -10.58 20.06
CA PHE A 27 -22.07 -10.23 19.06
C PHE A 27 -22.38 -10.74 17.65
N ASP A 28 -23.19 -11.80 17.51
CA ASP A 28 -23.65 -12.35 16.24
C ASP A 28 -25.09 -12.86 16.35
N PRO A 29 -26.10 -11.97 16.34
CA PRO A 29 -27.51 -12.35 16.46
C PRO A 29 -28.00 -13.23 15.30
N HIS A 30 -27.27 -13.34 14.21
CA HIS A 30 -27.63 -14.14 13.03
C HIS A 30 -26.43 -14.98 12.58
N PRO A 31 -25.98 -15.98 13.34
CA PRO A 31 -24.85 -16.82 12.95
C PRO A 31 -25.09 -17.46 11.58
N ALA A 32 -24.05 -17.49 10.74
CA ALA A 32 -24.11 -18.09 9.42
C ALA A 32 -22.86 -18.91 9.14
N GLU A 33 -23.01 -19.92 8.30
CA GLU A 33 -21.89 -20.74 7.88
C GLU A 33 -20.80 -19.91 7.22
N GLY A 34 -19.54 -20.23 7.53
CA GLY A 34 -18.38 -19.53 7.03
C GLY A 34 -18.02 -18.23 7.76
N ASP A 35 -18.80 -17.81 8.77
CA ASP A 35 -18.43 -16.69 9.61
C ASP A 35 -17.14 -16.97 10.38
N LEU A 36 -16.23 -16.01 10.40
CA LEU A 36 -15.05 -16.03 11.26
C LEU A 36 -15.35 -15.24 12.53
N VAL A 37 -15.36 -15.93 13.66
CA VAL A 37 -15.56 -15.30 14.97
C VAL A 37 -14.21 -15.15 15.66
N LEU A 38 -13.83 -13.92 15.99
CA LEU A 38 -12.61 -13.58 16.69
C LEU A 38 -12.92 -13.07 18.10
N PRO A 39 -12.13 -13.49 19.12
CA PRO A 39 -12.37 -13.08 20.49
C PRO A 39 -11.99 -11.61 20.74
N LEU A 40 -12.66 -11.03 21.70
CA LEU A 40 -12.34 -9.75 22.35
C LEU A 40 -11.96 -10.00 23.82
N PRO A 41 -11.32 -9.05 24.48
CA PRO A 41 -11.21 -9.09 25.94
C PRO A 41 -12.58 -9.27 26.61
N CYS A 42 -12.59 -9.63 27.87
CA CYS A 42 -13.82 -9.76 28.67
C CYS A 42 -14.81 -10.81 28.18
N GLY A 43 -14.34 -11.87 27.50
CA GLY A 43 -15.21 -12.91 26.96
C GLY A 43 -16.05 -12.47 25.74
N GLY A 44 -15.80 -11.27 25.20
CA GLY A 44 -16.47 -10.75 24.02
C GLY A 44 -16.00 -11.41 22.73
N ALA A 45 -16.74 -11.17 21.65
CA ALA A 45 -16.37 -11.63 20.33
C ALA A 45 -16.88 -10.68 19.24
N MET A 46 -16.34 -10.86 18.02
CA MET A 46 -16.74 -10.14 16.81
C MET A 46 -16.85 -11.10 15.63
N ALA A 47 -17.96 -11.04 14.92
CA ALA A 47 -18.20 -11.87 13.73
C ALA A 47 -17.81 -11.13 12.44
N PHE A 48 -17.15 -11.85 11.54
CA PHE A 48 -16.70 -11.38 10.24
C PHE A 48 -17.26 -12.27 9.14
N ARG A 49 -17.68 -11.65 8.04
CA ARG A 49 -18.05 -12.36 6.80
C ARG A 49 -16.87 -12.42 5.85
N PRO A 50 -16.59 -13.59 5.26
CA PRO A 50 -15.68 -13.70 4.15
C PRO A 50 -16.27 -13.04 2.91
N VAL A 51 -15.46 -12.24 2.21
CA VAL A 51 -15.80 -11.64 0.93
C VAL A 51 -14.80 -12.14 -0.10
N ASP A 52 -15.25 -12.98 -1.01
CA ASP A 52 -14.42 -13.54 -2.05
C ASP A 52 -14.21 -12.53 -3.17
N VAL A 53 -12.96 -12.41 -3.61
CA VAL A 53 -12.53 -11.57 -4.72
C VAL A 53 -11.92 -12.49 -5.77
N PRO A 54 -12.49 -12.56 -6.99
CA PRO A 54 -12.03 -13.45 -8.05
C PRO A 54 -10.75 -12.91 -8.70
N SER A 55 -9.69 -12.78 -7.89
CA SER A 55 -8.34 -12.45 -8.35
C SER A 55 -7.54 -13.72 -8.58
N GLY A 56 -6.53 -13.67 -9.46
CA GLY A 56 -5.62 -14.80 -9.67
C GLY A 56 -4.78 -15.15 -8.43
N PRO A 57 -3.98 -16.22 -8.50
CA PRO A 57 -3.16 -16.69 -7.40
C PRO A 57 -1.86 -15.92 -7.21
N GLY A 58 -1.45 -15.12 -8.22
CA GLY A 58 -0.21 -14.35 -8.21
C GLY A 58 -0.20 -13.25 -7.15
N PRO A 59 0.97 -12.83 -6.64
CA PRO A 59 1.07 -11.77 -5.66
C PRO A 59 0.66 -10.40 -6.19
N LEU A 60 0.72 -10.16 -7.51
CA LEU A 60 0.31 -8.93 -8.18
C LEU A 60 -1.10 -9.00 -8.77
N ASP A 61 -1.73 -10.17 -8.73
CA ASP A 61 -3.08 -10.32 -9.25
C ASP A 61 -4.09 -9.53 -8.43
N ASP A 62 -4.95 -8.80 -9.14
CA ASP A 62 -6.09 -8.07 -8.59
C ASP A 62 -7.33 -8.22 -9.49
N GLN A 63 -8.45 -7.73 -9.02
CA GLN A 63 -9.71 -7.69 -9.74
C GLN A 63 -9.98 -6.27 -10.20
N ALA A 64 -10.02 -6.04 -11.49
CA ALA A 64 -10.49 -4.78 -12.05
C ALA A 64 -12.00 -4.63 -11.82
N LEU A 65 -12.43 -3.49 -11.31
CA LEU A 65 -13.80 -3.17 -10.96
C LEU A 65 -14.19 -1.80 -11.50
N THR A 66 -15.48 -1.62 -11.76
CA THR A 66 -16.10 -0.30 -11.88
C THR A 66 -17.00 -0.10 -10.68
N VAL A 67 -16.73 0.95 -9.90
CA VAL A 67 -17.52 1.36 -8.75
C VAL A 67 -18.09 2.76 -8.97
N GLY A 68 -18.94 3.22 -8.05
CA GLY A 68 -19.63 4.49 -8.23
C GLY A 68 -21.00 4.31 -8.90
N GLN A 69 -21.58 5.39 -9.40
CA GLN A 69 -22.90 5.40 -10.02
C GLN A 69 -22.92 6.23 -11.29
N ALA A 70 -23.52 5.69 -12.34
CA ALA A 70 -23.80 6.42 -13.57
C ALA A 70 -25.00 7.37 -13.37
N GLY A 71 -25.02 8.46 -14.13
CA GLY A 71 -26.12 9.39 -14.20
C GLY A 71 -25.85 10.75 -13.54
N GLU A 72 -26.76 11.70 -13.79
CA GLU A 72 -26.74 13.03 -13.20
C GLU A 72 -27.25 12.99 -11.75
N THR A 73 -26.44 12.51 -10.85
CA THR A 73 -26.69 12.76 -9.43
C THR A 73 -26.15 14.14 -9.10
N GLY A 74 -26.85 14.92 -8.27
CA GLY A 74 -26.38 16.26 -7.84
C GLY A 74 -25.02 16.25 -7.15
N GLN A 75 -24.40 15.08 -6.97
CA GLN A 75 -23.09 14.85 -6.35
C GLN A 75 -22.15 14.04 -7.27
N GLY A 76 -22.21 14.23 -8.57
CA GLY A 76 -21.34 13.54 -9.53
C GLY A 76 -19.84 13.62 -9.20
N TYR A 77 -19.38 14.74 -8.64
CA TYR A 77 -18.00 14.91 -8.14
C TYR A 77 -17.65 13.97 -6.97
N SER A 78 -18.62 13.37 -6.32
CA SER A 78 -18.42 12.41 -5.22
C SER A 78 -18.60 10.96 -5.69
N GLU A 79 -19.64 10.66 -6.43
CA GLU A 79 -20.16 9.32 -6.66
C GLU A 79 -20.02 8.77 -8.07
N TYR A 80 -19.54 9.57 -9.04
CA TYR A 80 -19.46 9.14 -10.43
C TYR A 80 -18.67 7.86 -10.61
N LEU A 81 -18.98 7.10 -11.66
CA LEU A 81 -18.30 5.87 -12.03
C LEU A 81 -16.77 6.06 -12.10
N ARG A 82 -16.04 5.15 -11.50
CA ARG A 82 -14.58 5.07 -11.61
C ARG A 82 -14.10 3.64 -11.71
N ALA A 83 -13.04 3.45 -12.48
CA ALA A 83 -12.30 2.20 -12.48
C ALA A 83 -11.43 2.11 -11.22
N THR A 84 -11.37 0.93 -10.64
CA THR A 84 -10.52 0.62 -9.50
C THR A 84 -10.07 -0.83 -9.53
N PHE A 85 -9.18 -1.19 -8.63
CA PHE A 85 -8.64 -2.53 -8.51
C PHE A 85 -8.77 -3.00 -7.07
N LEU A 86 -9.19 -4.24 -6.90
CA LEU A 86 -9.35 -4.84 -5.58
C LEU A 86 -8.57 -6.15 -5.49
N ALA A 87 -7.71 -6.25 -4.49
CA ALA A 87 -7.05 -7.51 -4.14
C ALA A 87 -7.34 -7.85 -2.67
N ALA A 88 -7.56 -9.13 -2.39
CA ALA A 88 -7.79 -9.60 -1.03
C ALA A 88 -6.54 -10.30 -0.48
N PRO A 89 -6.29 -10.20 0.84
CA PRO A 89 -5.02 -10.68 1.40
C PRO A 89 -4.96 -12.18 1.62
N PHE A 90 -6.09 -12.85 1.84
CA PHE A 90 -6.12 -14.26 2.25
C PHE A 90 -6.55 -15.20 1.12
N PRO A 91 -6.02 -16.43 1.06
CA PRO A 91 -6.47 -17.40 0.08
C PRO A 91 -7.95 -17.79 0.32
N ALA A 92 -8.72 -17.92 -0.75
CA ALA A 92 -10.05 -18.49 -0.70
C ALA A 92 -10.00 -20.03 -0.63
N PRO A 93 -10.98 -20.69 -0.02
CA PRO A 93 -11.08 -22.15 -0.06
C PRO A 93 -11.13 -22.67 -1.51
N GLY A 94 -10.49 -23.81 -1.75
CA GLY A 94 -10.46 -24.42 -3.08
C GLY A 94 -9.49 -23.78 -4.08
N GLY A 95 -8.71 -22.76 -3.68
CA GLY A 95 -7.66 -22.17 -4.51
C GLY A 95 -8.14 -21.28 -5.66
N SER A 96 -9.42 -20.92 -5.70
CA SER A 96 -10.06 -20.17 -6.78
C SER A 96 -10.13 -18.66 -6.54
N GLY A 97 -9.09 -18.07 -6.00
CA GLY A 97 -9.06 -16.62 -5.72
C GLY A 97 -8.64 -16.31 -4.29
N ARG A 98 -8.92 -15.09 -3.90
CA ARG A 98 -8.59 -14.55 -2.58
C ARG A 98 -9.83 -14.03 -1.87
N ARG A 99 -9.71 -13.78 -0.58
CA ARG A 99 -10.76 -13.19 0.25
C ARG A 99 -10.20 -12.20 1.25
N PHE A 100 -11.03 -11.27 1.65
CA PHE A 100 -10.88 -10.52 2.88
C PHE A 100 -12.03 -10.83 3.82
N PHE A 101 -11.92 -10.45 5.08
CA PHE A 101 -12.98 -10.59 6.06
C PHE A 101 -13.41 -9.20 6.50
N ILE A 102 -14.71 -8.94 6.43
CA ILE A 102 -15.30 -7.67 6.88
C ILE A 102 -16.24 -7.94 8.04
N GLY A 103 -16.24 -7.08 9.05
CA GLY A 103 -17.14 -7.17 10.18
C GLY A 103 -18.59 -7.35 9.71
N LYS A 104 -19.26 -8.37 10.15
CA LYS A 104 -20.66 -8.68 9.77
C LYS A 104 -21.59 -7.54 10.14
N TYR A 105 -21.28 -6.86 11.23
CA TYR A 105 -21.96 -5.69 11.78
C TYR A 105 -20.98 -4.52 11.96
N ALA A 106 -21.52 -3.31 12.18
CA ALA A 106 -20.73 -2.21 12.74
C ALA A 106 -20.26 -2.60 14.15
N VAL A 107 -19.09 -2.06 14.58
CA VAL A 107 -18.62 -2.25 15.96
C VAL A 107 -19.66 -1.72 16.94
N THR A 108 -20.04 -2.53 17.93
CA THR A 108 -21.03 -2.16 18.93
C THR A 108 -20.43 -1.45 20.14
N ARG A 109 -21.25 -0.87 20.98
CA ARG A 109 -20.80 -0.22 22.24
C ARG A 109 -20.08 -1.22 23.14
N ASP A 110 -20.68 -2.40 23.40
CA ASP A 110 -20.08 -3.39 24.27
C ASP A 110 -18.77 -3.93 23.68
N GLN A 111 -18.67 -4.15 22.35
CA GLN A 111 -17.43 -4.51 21.69
C GLN A 111 -16.35 -3.42 21.79
N TYR A 112 -16.73 -2.18 21.66
CA TYR A 112 -15.80 -1.05 21.84
C TYR A 112 -15.30 -0.96 23.27
N ASP A 113 -16.20 -1.06 24.23
CA ASP A 113 -15.91 -0.94 25.66
C ASP A 113 -15.14 -2.17 26.21
N ALA A 114 -15.24 -3.34 25.55
CA ALA A 114 -14.47 -4.53 25.91
C ALA A 114 -12.94 -4.37 25.80
N LEU A 115 -12.45 -3.42 25.01
CA LEU A 115 -11.03 -3.05 24.97
C LEU A 115 -10.65 -1.99 26.01
N SER A 116 -11.64 -1.41 26.70
CA SER A 116 -11.40 -0.48 27.79
C SER A 116 -11.06 -1.19 29.11
N VAL A 117 -10.72 -0.44 30.13
CA VAL A 117 -10.35 -0.96 31.45
C VAL A 117 -11.52 -1.66 32.17
N LYS A 118 -12.77 -1.40 31.78
CA LYS A 118 -13.96 -1.99 32.37
C LYS A 118 -14.60 -2.97 31.41
N CYS A 119 -14.63 -4.24 31.81
CA CYS A 119 -15.37 -5.27 31.07
C CYS A 119 -16.88 -4.95 31.12
N PRO A 120 -17.54 -4.72 29.97
CA PRO A 120 -18.99 -4.53 29.97
C PRO A 120 -19.71 -5.85 30.18
N GLU A 121 -20.84 -5.81 30.87
CA GLU A 121 -21.81 -6.88 30.78
C GLU A 121 -22.62 -6.71 29.48
N PRO A 122 -22.64 -7.72 28.60
CA PRO A 122 -23.31 -7.60 27.32
C PRO A 122 -24.81 -7.37 27.47
N SER A 123 -25.34 -6.43 26.69
CA SER A 123 -26.73 -5.99 26.83
C SER A 123 -27.36 -5.58 25.50
N ALA A 124 -28.68 -5.50 25.49
CA ALA A 124 -29.43 -4.97 24.36
C ALA A 124 -29.04 -3.49 24.05
N GLY A 125 -28.76 -2.70 25.07
CA GLY A 125 -28.26 -1.33 24.92
C GLY A 125 -26.81 -1.25 24.43
N GLY A 126 -26.00 -2.23 24.75
CA GLY A 126 -24.63 -2.37 24.32
C GLY A 126 -24.45 -2.91 22.90
N ARG A 127 -25.44 -3.64 22.38
CA ARG A 127 -25.47 -4.11 20.98
C ARG A 127 -25.81 -3.02 19.96
N VAL A 128 -25.99 -1.79 20.37
CA VAL A 128 -26.15 -0.62 19.49
C VAL A 128 -24.83 -0.29 18.83
N ALA A 129 -24.85 0.10 17.56
CA ALA A 129 -23.63 0.53 16.85
C ALA A 129 -22.92 1.67 17.61
N LYS A 130 -21.61 1.54 17.77
CA LYS A 130 -20.77 2.55 18.43
C LYS A 130 -20.65 3.77 17.53
N THR A 131 -21.18 4.89 17.99
CA THR A 131 -21.06 6.21 17.34
C THR A 131 -20.41 7.21 18.29
N SER A 132 -20.29 8.46 17.86
CA SER A 132 -19.59 9.53 18.60
C SER A 132 -18.14 9.15 18.92
N VAL A 133 -17.48 8.51 17.98
CA VAL A 133 -16.03 8.21 17.96
C VAL A 133 -15.40 8.98 16.80
N SER A 134 -14.18 9.45 16.99
CA SER A 134 -13.41 10.09 15.94
C SER A 134 -12.71 9.03 15.07
N TRP A 135 -12.23 9.44 13.91
CA TRP A 135 -11.41 8.57 13.05
C TRP A 135 -10.13 8.07 13.75
N PRO A 136 -9.35 8.93 14.47
CA PRO A 136 -8.22 8.44 15.27
C PRO A 136 -8.62 7.42 16.33
N ASP A 137 -9.78 7.58 17.00
CA ASP A 137 -10.26 6.60 17.98
C ASP A 137 -10.56 5.24 17.32
N ALA A 138 -11.18 5.24 16.13
CA ALA A 138 -11.48 4.02 15.39
C ALA A 138 -10.22 3.29 14.91
N VAL A 139 -9.22 4.04 14.42
CA VAL A 139 -7.91 3.50 14.03
C VAL A 139 -7.17 2.94 15.25
N ALA A 140 -7.16 3.67 16.36
CA ALA A 140 -6.55 3.23 17.61
C ALA A 140 -7.22 1.96 18.15
N TYR A 141 -8.55 1.88 18.09
CA TYR A 141 -9.29 0.68 18.46
C TYR A 141 -8.85 -0.54 17.64
N ALA A 142 -8.77 -0.41 16.31
CA ALA A 142 -8.34 -1.48 15.42
C ALA A 142 -6.89 -1.94 15.74
N ALA A 143 -5.99 -1.01 16.01
CA ALA A 143 -4.60 -1.28 16.38
C ALA A 143 -4.49 -1.98 17.74
N GLN A 144 -5.22 -1.52 18.75
CA GLN A 144 -5.24 -2.10 20.09
C GLN A 144 -5.79 -3.52 20.05
N TRP A 145 -6.90 -3.74 19.33
CA TRP A 145 -7.47 -5.08 19.18
C TRP A 145 -6.55 -6.03 18.41
N SER A 146 -5.92 -5.57 17.34
CA SER A 146 -4.90 -6.36 16.62
C SER A 146 -3.76 -6.77 17.54
N SER A 147 -3.24 -5.84 18.35
CA SER A 147 -2.19 -6.13 19.32
C SER A 147 -2.64 -7.16 20.38
N TRP A 148 -3.87 -7.04 20.85
CA TRP A 148 -4.44 -8.00 21.79
C TRP A 148 -4.62 -9.39 21.17
N LEU A 149 -5.15 -9.49 19.94
CA LEU A 149 -5.31 -10.74 19.21
C LEU A 149 -3.98 -11.45 18.97
N LEU A 150 -2.96 -10.71 18.55
CA LEU A 150 -1.62 -11.26 18.32
C LEU A 150 -1.00 -11.85 19.59
N LYS A 151 -1.32 -11.29 20.75
CA LYS A 151 -0.84 -11.77 22.04
C LYS A 151 -1.65 -12.92 22.61
N ASN A 152 -2.99 -12.91 22.43
CA ASN A 152 -3.89 -13.79 23.17
C ASN A 152 -4.55 -14.88 22.27
N ALA A 153 -4.68 -14.63 20.97
CA ALA A 153 -5.36 -15.56 20.06
C ALA A 153 -4.74 -15.60 18.64
N PRO A 154 -3.40 -15.63 18.47
CA PRO A 154 -2.76 -15.54 17.16
C PRO A 154 -3.16 -16.68 16.19
N ALA A 155 -3.49 -17.84 16.72
CA ALA A 155 -3.94 -19.00 15.94
C ALA A 155 -5.34 -18.83 15.33
N ARG A 156 -6.15 -17.88 15.83
CA ARG A 156 -7.48 -17.57 15.31
C ARG A 156 -7.46 -16.60 14.12
N LEU A 157 -6.35 -15.87 13.95
CA LEU A 157 -6.20 -14.91 12.87
C LEU A 157 -5.91 -15.60 11.53
N PRO A 158 -6.55 -15.15 10.43
CA PRO A 158 -6.22 -15.66 9.10
C PRO A 158 -4.78 -15.27 8.73
N ARG A 159 -4.19 -16.05 7.81
CA ARG A 159 -2.79 -15.87 7.40
C ARG A 159 -2.64 -15.69 5.90
N ARG A 160 -1.61 -14.92 5.52
CA ARG A 160 -1.07 -14.86 4.17
C ARG A 160 0.37 -15.36 4.22
N GLY A 161 0.60 -16.58 3.76
CA GLY A 161 1.91 -17.23 3.96
C GLY A 161 2.25 -17.27 5.46
N ASN A 162 3.41 -16.76 5.83
CA ASN A 162 3.86 -16.66 7.21
C ASN A 162 3.32 -15.44 7.96
N ALA A 163 2.77 -14.45 7.25
CA ALA A 163 2.24 -13.24 7.86
C ALA A 163 0.88 -13.50 8.51
N VAL A 164 0.72 -12.96 9.71
CA VAL A 164 -0.54 -13.03 10.48
C VAL A 164 -1.39 -11.82 10.14
N GLY A 165 -2.71 -12.03 9.99
CA GLY A 165 -3.66 -10.97 9.75
C GLY A 165 -3.79 -10.00 10.92
N PHE A 166 -4.29 -8.81 10.63
CA PHE A 166 -4.59 -7.74 11.58
C PHE A 166 -5.86 -7.00 11.19
N ALA A 167 -6.48 -6.30 12.13
CA ALA A 167 -7.68 -5.52 11.91
C ALA A 167 -7.34 -4.07 11.54
N ARG A 168 -8.12 -3.48 10.62
CA ARG A 168 -8.11 -2.07 10.26
C ARG A 168 -9.48 -1.60 9.80
N LEU A 169 -9.64 -0.31 9.55
CA LEU A 169 -10.80 0.20 8.82
C LEU A 169 -10.80 -0.34 7.37
N PRO A 170 -11.97 -0.52 6.74
CA PRO A 170 -12.06 -0.90 5.33
C PRO A 170 -11.53 0.24 4.43
N THR A 171 -10.99 -0.12 3.27
CA THR A 171 -10.82 0.82 2.18
C THR A 171 -12.19 1.15 1.57
N GLU A 172 -12.30 2.27 0.85
CA GLU A 172 -13.54 2.62 0.17
C GLU A 172 -13.96 1.55 -0.84
N ASP A 173 -12.99 0.95 -1.52
CA ASP A 173 -13.23 -0.08 -2.53
C ASP A 173 -13.64 -1.42 -1.92
N GLU A 174 -13.02 -1.84 -0.83
CA GLU A 174 -13.44 -3.03 -0.07
C GLU A 174 -14.87 -2.87 0.45
N TRP A 175 -15.15 -1.70 1.02
CA TRP A 175 -16.47 -1.41 1.56
C TRP A 175 -17.54 -1.40 0.47
N GLU A 176 -17.30 -0.70 -0.65
CA GLU A 176 -18.28 -0.58 -1.73
C GLU A 176 -18.51 -1.93 -2.43
N TYR A 177 -17.45 -2.68 -2.71
CA TYR A 177 -17.56 -4.03 -3.25
C TYR A 177 -18.41 -4.93 -2.34
N ALA A 178 -18.15 -4.92 -1.04
CA ALA A 178 -18.90 -5.69 -0.07
C ALA A 178 -20.36 -5.22 0.07
N ALA A 179 -20.59 -3.89 0.09
CA ALA A 179 -21.93 -3.32 0.20
C ALA A 179 -22.81 -3.69 -0.99
N ARG A 180 -22.25 -3.70 -2.19
CA ARG A 180 -22.97 -4.07 -3.43
C ARG A 180 -23.32 -5.56 -3.55
N GLY A 181 -22.73 -6.40 -2.68
CA GLY A 181 -22.96 -7.85 -2.71
C GLY A 181 -21.84 -8.66 -3.37
N GLY A 182 -20.74 -8.01 -3.78
CA GLY A 182 -19.56 -8.67 -4.35
C GLY A 182 -19.90 -9.64 -5.49
N GLY A 183 -19.32 -10.83 -5.47
CA GLY A 183 -19.58 -11.88 -6.45
C GLY A 183 -20.91 -12.63 -6.27
N LYS A 184 -21.81 -12.19 -5.38
CA LYS A 184 -23.12 -12.81 -5.17
C LYS A 184 -24.25 -12.15 -5.94
N VAL A 185 -23.94 -11.13 -6.73
CA VAL A 185 -24.88 -10.38 -7.58
C VAL A 185 -24.42 -10.41 -9.02
N THR A 186 -25.34 -10.17 -9.95
CA THR A 186 -24.99 -10.03 -11.38
C THR A 186 -24.23 -8.73 -11.63
N PRO A 187 -23.52 -8.56 -12.76
CA PRO A 187 -22.85 -7.30 -13.09
C PRO A 187 -23.81 -6.10 -13.15
N GLU A 188 -25.04 -6.28 -13.58
CA GLU A 188 -26.08 -5.24 -13.64
C GLU A 188 -26.52 -4.83 -12.23
N GLU A 189 -26.79 -5.81 -11.37
CA GLU A 189 -27.14 -5.58 -9.96
C GLU A 189 -25.98 -4.91 -9.19
N PHE A 190 -24.73 -5.26 -9.53
CA PHE A 190 -23.56 -4.65 -8.92
C PHE A 190 -23.46 -3.14 -9.26
N LEU A 191 -23.84 -2.73 -10.45
CA LEU A 191 -23.83 -1.33 -10.87
C LEU A 191 -25.09 -0.55 -10.45
N ALA A 192 -26.13 -1.24 -9.94
CA ALA A 192 -27.33 -0.60 -9.46
C ALA A 192 -27.05 0.29 -8.23
N PRO A 193 -27.93 1.30 -7.92
CA PRO A 193 -27.78 2.16 -6.77
C PRO A 193 -27.66 1.42 -5.42
N THR A 194 -28.38 0.30 -5.31
CA THR A 194 -28.37 -0.58 -4.14
C THR A 194 -28.38 -2.04 -4.61
N TRP A 195 -28.00 -2.95 -3.73
CA TRP A 195 -28.23 -4.39 -3.96
C TRP A 195 -29.73 -4.70 -4.08
N PRO A 196 -30.11 -5.87 -4.63
CA PRO A 196 -31.54 -6.27 -4.70
C PRO A 196 -32.19 -6.31 -3.32
N MET A 197 -33.28 -5.58 -3.16
CA MET A 197 -34.07 -5.48 -1.93
C MET A 197 -35.55 -5.88 -2.19
N PRO A 198 -35.83 -7.17 -2.47
CA PRO A 198 -37.17 -7.62 -2.90
C PRO A 198 -38.27 -7.37 -1.89
N GLU A 199 -37.95 -7.26 -0.59
CA GLU A 199 -38.91 -7.00 0.49
C GLU A 199 -39.11 -5.49 0.75
N GLY A 200 -38.52 -4.64 -0.08
CA GLY A 200 -38.57 -3.16 0.08
C GLY A 200 -37.45 -2.62 0.98
N ALA A 201 -36.97 -1.42 0.68
CA ALA A 201 -35.78 -0.83 1.30
C ALA A 201 -35.90 -0.70 2.83
N ASP A 202 -37.11 -0.47 3.37
CA ASP A 202 -37.35 -0.36 4.83
C ASP A 202 -37.02 -1.65 5.59
N ARG A 203 -37.02 -2.80 4.92
CA ARG A 203 -36.66 -4.08 5.54
C ARG A 203 -35.15 -4.26 5.70
N TYR A 204 -34.36 -3.58 4.86
CA TYR A 204 -32.89 -3.71 4.79
C TYR A 204 -32.18 -2.52 5.44
N VAL A 205 -32.78 -1.34 5.46
CA VAL A 205 -32.11 -0.08 5.81
C VAL A 205 -32.82 0.59 6.99
N LEU A 206 -32.06 0.92 8.04
CA LEU A 206 -32.51 1.73 9.15
C LEU A 206 -32.23 3.20 8.87
N ALA A 207 -33.21 3.92 8.33
CA ALA A 207 -33.15 5.34 8.03
C ALA A 207 -34.53 5.98 8.17
N GLY A 208 -34.55 7.34 8.24
CA GLY A 208 -35.78 8.12 8.42
C GLY A 208 -36.14 8.31 9.90
N SER A 209 -36.48 9.54 10.24
CA SER A 209 -36.68 9.96 11.63
C SER A 209 -37.75 9.16 12.39
N ARG A 210 -38.81 8.66 11.72
CA ARG A 210 -39.84 7.83 12.35
C ARG A 210 -39.40 6.39 12.54
N ALA A 211 -38.77 5.76 11.52
CA ALA A 211 -38.36 4.36 11.54
C ALA A 211 -37.18 4.12 12.49
N ALA A 212 -36.26 5.08 12.59
CA ALA A 212 -35.06 5.02 13.43
C ALA A 212 -35.28 5.60 14.86
N GLY A 213 -36.42 6.22 15.14
CA GLY A 213 -36.66 6.90 16.44
C GLY A 213 -35.62 7.98 16.73
N GLY A 214 -35.02 8.61 15.68
CA GLY A 214 -34.04 9.69 15.79
C GLY A 214 -32.71 9.29 16.40
N ARG A 215 -32.34 8.01 16.43
CA ARG A 215 -31.11 7.51 17.04
C ARG A 215 -30.60 6.24 16.35
N VAL A 216 -29.33 5.95 16.56
CA VAL A 216 -28.70 4.70 16.12
C VAL A 216 -29.36 3.49 16.81
N GLY A 217 -29.58 2.42 16.06
CA GLY A 217 -30.21 1.19 16.52
C GLY A 217 -29.24 0.07 16.85
N GLN A 218 -29.77 -1.02 17.39
CA GLN A 218 -29.03 -2.27 17.55
C GLN A 218 -28.61 -2.79 16.17
N VAL A 219 -27.43 -3.38 16.09
CA VAL A 219 -26.95 -3.98 14.85
C VAL A 219 -27.73 -5.24 14.50
N GLY A 220 -27.89 -5.52 13.21
CA GLY A 220 -28.53 -6.74 12.72
C GLY A 220 -30.06 -6.77 12.89
N GLN A 221 -30.74 -5.64 13.04
CA GLN A 221 -32.21 -5.59 13.13
C GLN A 221 -32.91 -5.62 11.77
N ARG A 222 -32.20 -5.31 10.72
CA ARG A 222 -32.71 -5.32 9.35
C ARG A 222 -32.18 -6.54 8.60
N LEU A 223 -32.71 -6.80 7.42
CA LEU A 223 -32.22 -7.87 6.56
C LEU A 223 -30.82 -7.56 6.03
N PRO A 224 -29.99 -8.59 5.79
CA PRO A 224 -28.65 -8.40 5.29
C PRO A 224 -28.61 -8.16 3.78
N ASN A 225 -27.46 -7.70 3.27
CA ASN A 225 -27.19 -7.71 1.84
C ASN A 225 -26.89 -9.14 1.33
N PRO A 226 -26.67 -9.36 0.01
CA PRO A 226 -26.43 -10.70 -0.55
C PRO A 226 -25.21 -11.44 0.01
N LEU A 227 -24.25 -10.74 0.62
CA LEU A 227 -23.11 -11.35 1.33
C LEU A 227 -23.42 -11.70 2.79
N GLY A 228 -24.60 -11.40 3.31
CA GLY A 228 -24.93 -11.59 4.71
C GLY A 228 -24.39 -10.49 5.63
N LEU A 229 -24.10 -9.30 5.10
CA LEU A 229 -23.66 -8.13 5.85
C LEU A 229 -24.85 -7.27 6.25
N TYR A 230 -24.89 -6.86 7.49
CA TYR A 230 -25.96 -6.06 8.08
C TYR A 230 -25.59 -4.58 8.17
N ASP A 231 -26.56 -3.71 8.09
CA ASP A 231 -26.40 -2.27 8.28
C ASP A 231 -25.32 -1.63 7.39
N MET A 232 -25.19 -2.12 6.12
CA MET A 232 -24.27 -1.52 5.16
C MET A 232 -24.80 -0.15 4.71
N LEU A 233 -26.11 0.06 4.67
CA LEU A 233 -26.75 1.34 4.48
C LEU A 233 -27.59 1.69 5.71
N GLY A 234 -27.57 2.97 6.10
CA GLY A 234 -28.31 3.46 7.26
C GLY A 234 -27.64 3.09 8.59
N ASN A 235 -28.42 3.16 9.65
CA ASN A 235 -28.01 3.00 11.04
C ASN A 235 -26.85 3.95 11.42
N ALA A 236 -25.59 3.61 11.20
CA ALA A 236 -24.43 4.46 11.44
C ALA A 236 -23.55 4.55 10.19
N GLY A 237 -23.23 5.78 9.77
CA GLY A 237 -22.23 6.00 8.72
C GLY A 237 -20.89 5.41 9.11
N GLN A 238 -20.18 4.82 8.16
CA GLN A 238 -18.98 4.03 8.41
C GLN A 238 -17.74 4.76 7.89
N MET A 239 -16.76 4.98 8.79
CA MET A 239 -15.49 5.62 8.46
C MET A 239 -14.58 4.67 7.66
N MET A 240 -13.92 5.21 6.62
CA MET A 240 -12.98 4.50 5.78
C MET A 240 -11.54 4.73 6.22
N LEU A 241 -10.63 3.90 5.71
CA LEU A 241 -9.20 4.00 6.02
C LEU A 241 -8.56 5.21 5.32
N GLU A 242 -8.92 5.43 4.05
CA GLU A 242 -8.37 6.51 3.24
C GLU A 242 -9.04 7.87 3.53
N PRO A 243 -8.31 8.96 3.31
CA PRO A 243 -8.91 10.28 3.27
C PRO A 243 -9.86 10.41 2.09
N TYR A 244 -10.89 11.21 2.26
CA TYR A 244 -11.81 11.54 1.17
C TYR A 244 -11.08 12.19 -0.01
N ARG A 245 -11.48 11.82 -1.21
CA ARG A 245 -11.06 12.45 -2.47
C ARG A 245 -12.28 12.64 -3.37
N MET A 246 -12.41 13.82 -3.95
CA MET A 246 -13.42 14.02 -4.99
C MET A 246 -13.18 13.06 -6.16
N ASN A 247 -14.23 12.74 -6.89
CA ASN A 247 -14.13 12.02 -8.14
C ASN A 247 -13.92 13.02 -9.29
N ARG A 248 -12.92 12.77 -10.13
CA ARG A 248 -12.70 13.50 -11.37
C ARG A 248 -12.94 12.57 -12.55
N VAL A 249 -14.20 12.41 -12.93
CA VAL A 249 -14.66 11.57 -14.05
C VAL A 249 -13.73 10.36 -14.31
N GLY A 250 -14.08 9.23 -13.69
CA GLY A 250 -13.37 7.96 -13.85
C GLY A 250 -12.15 7.72 -12.94
N ARG A 251 -11.75 8.70 -12.12
CA ARG A 251 -10.65 8.53 -11.16
C ARG A 251 -10.76 9.44 -9.94
N PRO A 252 -10.13 9.10 -8.80
CA PRO A 252 -9.99 10.01 -7.67
C PRO A 252 -9.19 11.28 -8.05
N HIS A 253 -9.61 12.42 -7.50
CA HIS A 253 -8.85 13.67 -7.58
C HIS A 253 -7.53 13.56 -6.78
N GLY A 254 -6.52 14.33 -7.16
CA GLY A 254 -5.22 14.30 -6.51
C GLY A 254 -5.21 14.84 -5.08
N GLN A 255 -6.14 15.73 -4.72
CA GLN A 255 -6.24 16.29 -3.38
C GLN A 255 -6.90 15.28 -2.43
N ALA A 256 -6.23 14.97 -1.32
CA ALA A 256 -6.79 14.27 -0.18
C ALA A 256 -7.43 15.29 0.77
N GLY A 257 -8.66 15.01 1.19
CA GLY A 257 -9.44 15.83 2.08
C GLY A 257 -9.55 15.26 3.50
N GLY A 258 -10.75 15.36 4.08
CA GLY A 258 -11.07 14.87 5.41
C GLY A 258 -11.34 13.36 5.46
N VAL A 259 -12.15 12.95 6.44
CA VAL A 259 -12.51 11.54 6.64
C VAL A 259 -13.58 11.14 5.64
N ALA A 260 -13.33 10.07 4.87
CA ALA A 260 -14.36 9.47 4.02
C ALA A 260 -15.32 8.63 4.87
N VAL A 261 -16.62 8.87 4.72
CA VAL A 261 -17.69 8.13 5.39
C VAL A 261 -18.65 7.57 4.35
N ARG A 262 -19.07 6.32 4.55
CA ARG A 262 -19.92 5.58 3.62
C ARG A 262 -21.21 5.09 4.29
N GLY A 263 -22.21 4.78 3.45
CA GLY A 263 -23.43 4.08 3.87
C GLY A 263 -24.55 4.97 4.42
N GLY A 264 -24.27 6.25 4.67
CA GLY A 264 -25.23 7.13 5.32
C GLY A 264 -25.59 6.68 6.74
N SER A 265 -26.66 7.21 7.33
CA SER A 265 -27.02 6.90 8.72
C SER A 265 -28.53 6.88 8.95
N TYR A 266 -28.93 6.62 10.19
CA TYR A 266 -30.32 6.72 10.65
C TYR A 266 -30.94 8.10 10.40
N ALA A 267 -30.12 9.16 10.29
CA ALA A 267 -30.57 10.51 10.08
C ALA A 267 -30.93 10.85 8.61
N ALA A 268 -30.67 9.94 7.68
CA ALA A 268 -31.10 10.11 6.30
C ALA A 268 -32.62 10.26 6.21
N SER A 269 -33.11 11.02 5.23
CA SER A 269 -34.54 11.35 5.09
C SER A 269 -35.41 10.10 4.87
N SER A 270 -34.90 9.12 4.16
CA SER A 270 -35.57 7.86 3.90
C SER A 270 -34.55 6.78 3.49
N PRO A 271 -34.89 5.48 3.57
CA PRO A 271 -34.07 4.41 3.00
C PRO A 271 -33.76 4.61 1.51
N ALA A 272 -34.73 5.09 0.74
CA ALA A 272 -34.58 5.32 -0.71
C ALA A 272 -33.60 6.44 -1.08
N SER A 273 -33.22 7.30 -0.12
CA SER A 273 -32.20 8.34 -0.35
C SER A 273 -30.77 7.82 -0.24
N LEU A 274 -30.59 6.58 0.23
CA LEU A 274 -29.28 5.96 0.44
C LEU A 274 -28.91 5.04 -0.73
N ARG A 275 -27.65 5.04 -1.09
CA ARG A 275 -27.09 4.22 -2.16
C ARG A 275 -25.66 3.80 -1.83
N THR A 276 -25.22 2.72 -2.42
CA THR A 276 -23.88 2.13 -2.14
C THR A 276 -22.74 3.02 -2.61
N ALA A 277 -22.96 3.85 -3.64
CA ALA A 277 -21.99 4.83 -4.13
C ALA A 277 -21.83 6.06 -3.26
N MET A 278 -22.78 6.33 -2.32
CA MET A 278 -22.78 7.53 -1.49
C MET A 278 -21.50 7.66 -0.67
N ARG A 279 -20.92 8.86 -0.70
CA ARG A 279 -19.68 9.23 -0.01
C ARG A 279 -19.83 10.61 0.60
N ASP A 280 -19.55 10.72 1.86
CA ASP A 280 -19.54 11.98 2.59
C ASP A 280 -18.11 12.31 3.05
N GLU A 281 -17.75 13.58 2.99
CA GLU A 281 -16.52 14.09 3.59
C GLU A 281 -16.85 14.72 4.94
N ILE A 282 -16.15 14.28 5.98
CA ILE A 282 -16.25 14.84 7.33
C ILE A 282 -14.92 15.50 7.68
N PRO A 283 -14.92 16.77 8.12
CA PRO A 283 -13.71 17.41 8.63
C PRO A 283 -13.10 16.57 9.76
N PRO A 284 -11.77 16.33 9.77
CA PRO A 284 -11.14 15.51 10.81
C PRO A 284 -11.16 16.17 12.18
N PHE A 285 -11.30 17.51 12.21
CA PHE A 285 -11.35 18.31 13.42
C PHE A 285 -12.57 19.26 13.39
N ASP A 286 -13.20 19.44 14.53
CA ASP A 286 -14.21 20.45 14.74
C ASP A 286 -13.56 21.84 14.79
N ALA A 287 -13.98 22.73 13.91
CA ALA A 287 -13.35 24.06 13.77
C ALA A 287 -13.61 24.98 14.99
N ALA A 288 -14.66 24.72 15.76
CA ALA A 288 -15.02 25.54 16.93
C ALA A 288 -14.22 25.11 18.18
N THR A 289 -13.96 23.81 18.34
CA THR A 289 -13.31 23.26 19.52
C THR A 289 -11.85 22.87 19.29
N GLY A 290 -11.43 22.64 18.04
CA GLY A 290 -10.12 22.09 17.69
C GLY A 290 -9.98 20.60 18.00
N GLU A 291 -11.01 19.95 18.53
CA GLU A 291 -11.00 18.52 18.84
C GLU A 291 -11.27 17.66 17.60
N ALA A 292 -10.87 16.39 17.66
CA ALA A 292 -11.22 15.43 16.62
C ALA A 292 -12.74 15.27 16.50
N THR A 293 -13.26 15.34 15.29
CA THR A 293 -14.70 15.30 15.01
C THR A 293 -15.35 14.00 15.46
N ARG A 294 -16.42 14.10 16.25
CA ARG A 294 -17.24 12.98 16.75
C ARG A 294 -18.71 13.27 16.47
N LEU A 295 -19.32 12.50 15.58
CA LEU A 295 -20.73 12.67 15.23
C LEU A 295 -21.59 11.52 15.77
N PRO A 296 -22.81 11.79 16.26
CA PRO A 296 -23.72 10.74 16.71
C PRO A 296 -24.23 9.84 15.58
N THR A 297 -24.02 10.26 14.33
CA THR A 297 -24.38 9.53 13.11
C THR A 297 -23.23 8.70 12.54
N MET A 298 -22.01 8.83 13.08
CA MET A 298 -20.80 8.26 12.53
C MET A 298 -20.21 7.20 13.46
N GLY A 299 -20.00 6.00 12.94
CA GLY A 299 -19.36 4.86 13.58
C GLY A 299 -18.34 4.21 12.63
N PHE A 300 -18.06 2.93 12.84
CA PHE A 300 -17.09 2.22 12.01
C PHE A 300 -17.32 0.71 12.00
N ARG A 301 -16.72 0.07 11.01
CA ARG A 301 -16.66 -1.37 10.82
C ARG A 301 -15.20 -1.75 10.58
N LEU A 302 -14.81 -2.96 10.87
CA LEU A 302 -13.44 -3.43 10.67
C LEU A 302 -13.35 -4.42 9.49
N VAL A 303 -12.18 -4.48 8.90
CA VAL A 303 -11.75 -5.57 8.01
C VAL A 303 -10.49 -6.21 8.57
N LEU A 304 -10.29 -7.49 8.22
CA LEU A 304 -9.03 -8.17 8.46
C LEU A 304 -8.18 -8.09 7.20
N SER A 305 -6.96 -7.65 7.36
CA SER A 305 -5.96 -7.51 6.33
C SER A 305 -4.67 -8.25 6.71
N ALA A 306 -3.72 -8.33 5.80
CA ALA A 306 -2.37 -8.82 6.05
C ALA A 306 -1.37 -7.90 5.35
N PRO A 307 -0.07 -7.97 5.66
CA PRO A 307 0.95 -7.30 4.86
C PRO A 307 0.79 -7.63 3.37
N ALA A 308 1.05 -6.65 2.51
CA ALA A 308 0.93 -6.82 1.05
C ALA A 308 1.84 -7.95 0.53
N VAL A 309 2.93 -8.21 1.22
CA VAL A 309 3.85 -9.33 0.99
C VAL A 309 4.01 -10.10 2.30
N GLY A 310 3.72 -11.39 2.28
CA GLY A 310 3.66 -12.23 3.47
C GLY A 310 5.01 -12.80 3.88
N ASP A 311 5.90 -13.09 2.94
CA ASP A 311 7.21 -13.71 3.18
C ASP A 311 8.19 -13.50 2.01
N LEU A 312 9.46 -13.91 2.20
CA LEU A 312 10.49 -13.78 1.17
C LEU A 312 10.18 -14.54 -0.14
N PRO A 313 9.67 -15.78 -0.12
CA PRO A 313 9.24 -16.45 -1.33
C PRO A 313 8.17 -15.69 -2.12
N GLU A 314 7.27 -14.98 -1.44
CA GLU A 314 6.26 -14.14 -2.10
C GLU A 314 6.90 -12.90 -2.74
N VAL A 315 7.93 -12.30 -2.12
CA VAL A 315 8.73 -11.22 -2.73
C VAL A 315 9.37 -11.68 -4.04
N GLU A 316 9.95 -12.87 -4.05
CA GLU A 316 10.61 -13.43 -5.24
C GLU A 316 9.60 -13.69 -6.36
N ARG A 317 8.43 -14.27 -6.03
CA ARG A 317 7.33 -14.43 -6.99
C ARG A 317 6.83 -13.10 -7.53
N ALA A 318 6.62 -12.11 -6.66
CA ALA A 318 6.19 -10.78 -7.09
C ALA A 318 7.20 -10.09 -8.02
N ARG A 319 8.50 -10.27 -7.78
CA ARG A 319 9.55 -9.77 -8.68
C ARG A 319 9.55 -10.48 -10.02
N ALA A 320 9.40 -11.80 -10.03
CA ALA A 320 9.34 -12.59 -11.26
C ALA A 320 8.11 -12.21 -12.10
N GLU A 321 6.93 -12.15 -11.48
CA GLU A 321 5.69 -11.75 -12.12
C GLU A 321 5.75 -10.31 -12.63
N PHE A 322 6.31 -9.37 -11.85
CA PHE A 322 6.51 -8.00 -12.30
C PHE A 322 7.42 -7.94 -13.53
N ALA A 323 8.51 -8.73 -13.55
CA ALA A 323 9.42 -8.78 -14.69
C ALA A 323 8.72 -9.34 -15.94
N GLU A 324 7.88 -10.37 -15.78
CA GLU A 324 7.10 -10.96 -16.87
C GLU A 324 6.07 -9.95 -17.41
N VAL A 325 5.23 -9.36 -16.55
CA VAL A 325 4.20 -8.38 -16.93
C VAL A 325 4.84 -7.13 -17.55
N SER A 326 5.94 -6.64 -17.00
CA SER A 326 6.65 -5.48 -17.54
C SER A 326 7.33 -5.81 -18.88
N GLY A 327 7.90 -7.01 -19.02
CA GLY A 327 8.45 -7.50 -20.28
C GLY A 327 7.40 -7.71 -21.36
N ALA A 328 6.26 -8.31 -21.02
CA ALA A 328 5.12 -8.47 -21.91
C ALA A 328 4.52 -7.11 -22.33
N ARG A 329 4.41 -6.16 -21.41
CA ARG A 329 4.02 -4.77 -21.72
C ARG A 329 5.02 -4.08 -22.65
N GLN A 330 6.30 -4.32 -22.45
CA GLN A 330 7.35 -3.76 -23.29
C GLN A 330 7.32 -4.36 -24.71
N GLN A 331 7.09 -5.66 -24.81
CA GLN A 331 6.88 -6.35 -26.09
C GLN A 331 5.58 -5.95 -26.79
N ALA A 332 4.47 -5.80 -26.05
CA ALA A 332 3.20 -5.31 -26.60
C ALA A 332 3.25 -3.81 -26.94
N ALA A 333 4.14 -3.04 -26.27
CA ALA A 333 4.42 -1.65 -26.62
C ALA A 333 5.35 -1.54 -27.85
N ASP A 334 5.93 -2.65 -28.28
CA ASP A 334 6.93 -2.67 -29.36
C ASP A 334 6.39 -2.26 -30.73
N ASP A 335 5.05 -2.25 -30.97
CA ASP A 335 4.50 -1.40 -32.01
C ASP A 335 2.98 -1.09 -31.93
N PRO A 336 2.47 -0.30 -31.00
CA PRO A 336 1.11 0.22 -31.09
C PRO A 336 0.90 1.10 -32.35
N ARG A 337 1.99 1.61 -32.95
CA ARG A 337 1.92 2.37 -34.19
C ARG A 337 1.69 1.47 -35.41
N ALA A 338 2.34 0.30 -35.45
CA ALA A 338 2.07 -0.68 -36.51
C ALA A 338 0.61 -1.14 -36.45
N THR A 339 0.08 -1.37 -35.24
CA THR A 339 -1.33 -1.72 -35.04
C THR A 339 -2.26 -0.59 -35.52
N VAL A 340 -1.97 0.67 -35.14
CA VAL A 340 -2.75 1.85 -35.59
C VAL A 340 -2.63 2.04 -37.09
N ALA A 341 -1.43 1.86 -37.68
CA ALA A 341 -1.21 1.94 -39.11
C ALA A 341 -2.00 0.86 -39.88
N ALA A 342 -1.97 -0.39 -39.39
CA ALA A 342 -2.74 -1.49 -39.97
C ALA A 342 -4.25 -1.24 -39.92
N LEU A 343 -4.78 -0.73 -38.81
CA LEU A 343 -6.19 -0.36 -38.66
C LEU A 343 -6.56 0.79 -39.59
N ARG A 344 -5.66 1.76 -39.80
CA ARG A 344 -5.83 2.88 -40.72
C ARG A 344 -5.96 2.41 -42.18
N GLU A 345 -5.15 1.43 -42.58
CA GLU A 345 -5.21 0.86 -43.92
C GLU A 345 -6.48 0.04 -44.17
N GLN A 346 -7.01 -0.60 -43.13
CA GLN A 346 -8.20 -1.45 -43.21
C GLN A 346 -9.53 -0.68 -43.18
N THR A 347 -9.53 0.58 -42.73
CA THR A 347 -10.77 1.37 -42.65
C THR A 347 -11.03 2.19 -43.89
N GLY A 348 -12.27 2.15 -44.39
CA GLY A 348 -12.78 3.03 -45.45
C GLY A 348 -13.35 4.36 -44.95
N ASP A 349 -13.52 4.53 -43.65
CA ASP A 349 -14.12 5.71 -43.02
C ASP A 349 -13.06 6.81 -42.80
N GLU A 350 -13.28 7.96 -43.46
CA GLU A 350 -12.34 9.10 -43.39
C GLU A 350 -12.27 9.73 -41.98
N GLY A 351 -13.38 9.78 -41.23
CA GLY A 351 -13.39 10.29 -39.87
C GLY A 351 -12.58 9.41 -38.94
N LEU A 352 -12.70 8.07 -39.10
CA LEU A 352 -11.91 7.09 -38.33
C LEU A 352 -10.44 7.17 -38.73
N ARG A 353 -10.09 7.36 -40.02
CA ARG A 353 -8.69 7.56 -40.44
C ARG A 353 -8.05 8.76 -39.77
N GLN A 354 -8.72 9.91 -39.75
CA GLN A 354 -8.23 11.12 -39.04
C GLN A 354 -8.10 10.90 -37.54
N GLY A 355 -8.99 10.10 -36.93
CA GLY A 355 -8.89 9.68 -35.54
C GLY A 355 -7.63 8.85 -35.28
N LEU A 356 -7.34 7.88 -36.13
CA LEU A 356 -6.16 7.02 -36.04
C LEU A 356 -4.87 7.79 -36.32
N ASP A 357 -4.86 8.78 -37.23
CA ASP A 357 -3.70 9.66 -37.46
C ASP A 357 -3.38 10.52 -36.23
N ARG A 358 -4.40 11.07 -35.55
CA ARG A 358 -4.22 11.79 -34.28
C ARG A 358 -3.70 10.89 -33.17
N LEU A 359 -4.21 9.65 -33.09
CA LEU A 359 -3.74 8.66 -32.12
C LEU A 359 -2.29 8.27 -32.39
N SER A 360 -1.91 8.05 -33.66
CA SER A 360 -0.54 7.74 -34.06
C SER A 360 0.43 8.88 -33.69
N ALA A 361 0.03 10.14 -33.96
CA ALA A 361 0.81 11.31 -33.59
C ALA A 361 0.99 11.42 -32.06
N ARG A 362 -0.06 11.14 -31.29
CA ARG A 362 -0.01 11.14 -29.82
C ARG A 362 0.89 10.04 -29.28
N LEU A 363 0.77 8.81 -29.78
CA LEU A 363 1.67 7.70 -29.42
C LEU A 363 3.13 8.03 -29.73
N ALA A 364 3.38 8.76 -30.85
CA ALA A 364 4.72 9.23 -31.19
C ALA A 364 5.27 10.27 -30.20
N SER A 365 4.40 11.19 -29.74
CA SER A 365 4.78 12.19 -28.71
C SER A 365 5.04 11.53 -27.37
N ASP A 366 4.13 10.68 -26.91
CA ASP A 366 4.27 9.97 -25.63
C ASP A 366 5.54 9.11 -25.60
N GLN A 367 5.89 8.48 -26.72
CA GLN A 367 7.12 7.69 -26.82
C GLN A 367 8.38 8.57 -26.74
N ARG A 368 8.37 9.73 -27.40
CA ARG A 368 9.48 10.69 -27.32
C ARG A 368 9.64 11.19 -25.89
N GLU A 369 8.56 11.63 -25.24
CA GLU A 369 8.57 12.10 -23.86
C GLU A 369 9.15 11.03 -22.88
N ARG A 370 8.76 9.76 -23.08
CA ARG A 370 9.30 8.64 -22.26
C ARG A 370 10.80 8.42 -22.52
N THR A 371 11.21 8.51 -23.79
CA THR A 371 12.61 8.35 -24.18
C THR A 371 13.45 9.50 -23.60
N ASP A 372 12.95 10.73 -23.71
CA ASP A 372 13.61 11.91 -23.19
C ASP A 372 13.73 11.86 -21.65
N ALA A 373 12.65 11.47 -20.96
CA ALA A 373 12.69 11.26 -19.51
C ALA A 373 13.68 10.15 -19.10
N ALA A 374 13.73 9.04 -19.85
CA ALA A 374 14.69 7.97 -19.60
C ALA A 374 16.14 8.40 -19.85
N ASN A 375 16.37 9.22 -20.88
CA ASN A 375 17.69 9.80 -21.18
C ASN A 375 18.16 10.78 -20.11
N VAL A 376 17.25 11.64 -19.61
CA VAL A 376 17.55 12.55 -18.49
C VAL A 376 17.91 11.77 -17.23
N ALA A 377 17.14 10.73 -16.91
CA ALA A 377 17.42 9.86 -15.78
C ALA A 377 18.77 9.13 -15.93
N LEU A 378 19.07 8.63 -17.14
CA LEU A 378 20.35 7.99 -17.43
C LEU A 378 21.51 8.97 -17.29
N LEU A 379 21.37 10.20 -17.79
CA LEU A 379 22.41 11.23 -17.67
C LEU A 379 22.76 11.51 -16.21
N ALA A 380 21.75 11.66 -15.35
CA ALA A 380 21.95 11.83 -13.91
C ALA A 380 22.64 10.60 -13.26
N GLN A 381 22.28 9.38 -13.68
CA GLN A 381 22.95 8.16 -13.22
C GLN A 381 24.42 8.09 -13.65
N LEU A 382 24.72 8.50 -14.88
CA LEU A 382 26.09 8.55 -15.39
C LEU A 382 26.92 9.57 -14.63
N GLU A 383 26.40 10.77 -14.38
CA GLU A 383 27.05 11.81 -13.58
C GLU A 383 27.35 11.29 -12.16
N ALA A 384 26.37 10.70 -11.50
CA ALA A 384 26.55 10.10 -10.17
C ALA A 384 27.58 8.95 -10.19
N GLY A 385 27.61 8.14 -11.24
CA GLY A 385 28.59 7.06 -11.41
C GLY A 385 30.01 7.58 -11.52
N VAL A 386 30.21 8.65 -12.29
CA VAL A 386 31.52 9.31 -12.45
C VAL A 386 31.97 9.93 -11.12
N LEU A 387 31.06 10.60 -10.40
CA LEU A 387 31.36 11.17 -9.07
C LEU A 387 31.75 10.07 -8.06
N LEU A 388 31.07 8.94 -8.06
CA LEU A 388 31.42 7.82 -7.19
C LEU A 388 32.79 7.25 -7.54
N ALA A 389 33.11 7.10 -8.82
CA ALA A 389 34.45 6.66 -9.27
C ALA A 389 35.54 7.66 -8.85
N GLN A 390 35.28 8.97 -9.00
CA GLN A 390 36.19 10.01 -8.54
C GLN A 390 36.39 9.92 -7.02
N ASN A 391 35.32 9.75 -6.24
CA ASN A 391 35.43 9.59 -4.79
C ASN A 391 36.26 8.36 -4.39
N VAL A 392 36.10 7.22 -5.09
CA VAL A 392 36.95 6.04 -4.87
C VAL A 392 38.43 6.40 -5.06
N TRP A 393 38.75 7.11 -6.13
CA TRP A 393 40.11 7.55 -6.43
C TRP A 393 40.64 8.52 -5.37
N ASP A 394 39.87 9.57 -5.06
CA ASP A 394 40.24 10.62 -4.10
C ASP A 394 40.52 10.06 -2.71
N PHE A 395 39.57 9.29 -2.18
CA PHE A 395 39.72 8.71 -0.84
C PHE A 395 40.87 7.67 -0.78
N THR A 396 41.04 6.87 -1.81
CA THR A 396 42.18 5.95 -1.87
C THR A 396 43.51 6.69 -1.89
N ASN A 397 43.62 7.79 -2.65
CA ASN A 397 44.82 8.63 -2.73
C ASN A 397 45.09 9.35 -1.40
N ARG A 398 44.06 9.88 -0.74
CA ARG A 398 44.20 10.47 0.61
C ARG A 398 44.65 9.47 1.63
N ALA A 399 44.13 8.25 1.60
CA ALA A 399 44.56 7.17 2.48
C ALA A 399 46.05 6.85 2.27
N ARG A 400 46.49 6.75 1.01
CA ARG A 400 47.91 6.53 0.70
C ARG A 400 48.80 7.65 1.23
N ILE A 401 48.41 8.91 1.03
CA ILE A 401 49.17 10.08 1.56
C ILE A 401 49.27 10.02 3.07
N GLN A 402 48.14 9.70 3.77
CA GLN A 402 48.16 9.61 5.23
C GLN A 402 49.06 8.44 5.72
N THR A 403 49.05 7.32 5.01
CA THR A 403 49.91 6.16 5.30
C THR A 403 51.40 6.54 5.11
N ASP A 404 51.72 7.25 4.03
CA ASP A 404 53.09 7.68 3.74
C ASP A 404 53.55 8.71 4.80
N ILE A 405 52.71 9.70 5.15
CA ILE A 405 53.00 10.68 6.24
C ILE A 405 53.21 9.91 7.57
N GLY A 406 52.35 8.92 7.88
CA GLY A 406 52.43 8.14 9.11
C GLY A 406 53.77 7.39 9.27
N ARG A 407 54.39 6.97 8.17
CA ARG A 407 55.72 6.31 8.20
C ARG A 407 56.84 7.22 8.64
N ASP A 408 56.75 8.49 8.30
CA ASP A 408 57.81 9.50 8.59
C ASP A 408 57.64 10.13 9.97
N LEU A 409 56.50 9.91 10.64
CA LEU A 409 56.21 10.46 11.97
C LEU A 409 56.96 9.69 13.06
N THR A 410 57.63 10.39 13.94
CA THR A 410 58.42 9.81 15.07
C THR A 410 57.55 9.61 16.31
N LYS A 411 56.57 10.47 16.54
CA LYS A 411 55.69 10.39 17.73
C LYS A 411 54.61 9.36 17.56
N PRO A 412 54.40 8.45 18.52
CA PRO A 412 53.40 7.37 18.42
C PRO A 412 51.97 7.87 18.24
N ASP A 413 51.56 8.94 18.92
CA ASP A 413 50.22 9.52 18.85
C ASP A 413 49.93 10.12 17.47
N ASP A 414 50.88 10.84 16.90
CA ASP A 414 50.75 11.43 15.56
C ASP A 414 50.67 10.35 14.50
N ARG A 415 51.46 9.26 14.64
CA ARG A 415 51.40 8.09 13.76
C ARG A 415 50.02 7.42 13.82
N ARG A 416 49.50 7.16 15.06
CA ARG A 416 48.15 6.57 15.22
C ARG A 416 47.08 7.45 14.60
N PHE A 417 47.15 8.78 14.74
CA PHE A 417 46.21 9.69 14.11
C PHE A 417 46.25 9.58 12.57
N ALA A 418 47.43 9.49 11.97
CA ALA A 418 47.58 9.30 10.52
C ALA A 418 47.03 7.93 10.05
N GLU A 419 47.26 6.85 10.80
CA GLU A 419 46.75 5.52 10.52
C GLU A 419 45.20 5.48 10.60
N GLU A 420 44.62 6.10 11.61
CA GLU A 420 43.17 6.21 11.74
C GLU A 420 42.55 7.07 10.62
N ALA A 421 43.24 8.14 10.21
CA ALA A 421 42.80 8.96 9.06
C ALA A 421 42.87 8.17 7.74
N ALA A 422 43.92 7.36 7.55
CA ALA A 422 44.04 6.47 6.40
C ALA A 422 42.91 5.42 6.39
N ALA A 423 42.62 4.79 7.54
CA ALA A 423 41.55 3.82 7.67
C ALA A 423 40.17 4.42 7.38
N ARG A 424 39.88 5.64 7.88
CA ARG A 424 38.62 6.34 7.58
C ARG A 424 38.48 6.62 6.07
N ASN A 425 39.55 7.06 5.41
CA ASN A 425 39.52 7.30 3.98
C ASN A 425 39.30 5.99 3.18
N LEU A 426 39.92 4.87 3.57
CA LEU A 426 39.68 3.58 2.93
C LEU A 426 38.23 3.13 3.09
N ALA A 427 37.64 3.28 4.25
CA ALA A 427 36.23 2.97 4.48
C ALA A 427 35.30 3.80 3.57
N GLN A 428 35.58 5.08 3.37
CA GLN A 428 34.85 5.95 2.45
C GLN A 428 35.03 5.55 0.99
N ALA A 429 36.24 5.15 0.61
CA ALA A 429 36.49 4.60 -0.73
C ALA A 429 35.70 3.32 -0.98
N ASP A 430 35.62 2.43 0.02
CA ASP A 430 34.84 1.18 -0.08
C ASP A 430 33.34 1.43 -0.18
N ALA A 431 32.80 2.33 0.63
CA ALA A 431 31.40 2.72 0.55
C ALA A 431 31.05 3.35 -0.82
N SER A 432 31.92 4.20 -1.36
CA SER A 432 31.77 4.80 -2.70
C SER A 432 31.85 3.72 -3.78
N MET A 433 32.72 2.73 -3.63
CA MET A 433 32.85 1.61 -4.55
C MET A 433 31.61 0.72 -4.58
N ASP A 434 31.00 0.45 -3.44
CA ASP A 434 29.75 -0.29 -3.36
C ASP A 434 28.59 0.47 -4.02
N GLY A 435 28.53 1.79 -3.82
CA GLY A 435 27.61 2.69 -4.54
C GLY A 435 27.81 2.63 -6.06
N TYR A 436 29.05 2.74 -6.50
CA TYR A 436 29.44 2.66 -7.90
C TYR A 436 29.00 1.33 -8.54
N MET A 437 29.30 0.20 -7.91
CA MET A 437 28.93 -1.12 -8.43
C MET A 437 27.40 -1.31 -8.54
N ARG A 438 26.65 -0.79 -7.59
CA ARG A 438 25.17 -0.83 -7.69
C ARG A 438 24.70 0.00 -8.89
N LEU A 439 25.21 1.19 -9.03
CA LEU A 439 24.77 2.14 -10.08
C LEU A 439 25.17 1.62 -11.48
N VAL A 440 26.36 1.09 -11.67
CA VAL A 440 26.79 0.51 -12.95
C VAL A 440 25.88 -0.66 -13.36
N ARG A 441 25.44 -1.50 -12.41
CA ARG A 441 24.44 -2.55 -12.69
C ARG A 441 23.11 -1.96 -13.14
N GLN A 442 22.62 -0.92 -12.46
CA GLN A 442 21.38 -0.24 -12.86
C GLN A 442 21.47 0.34 -14.27
N ILE A 443 22.57 0.98 -14.61
CA ILE A 443 22.83 1.53 -15.95
C ILE A 443 22.85 0.40 -17.00
N ALA A 444 23.55 -0.70 -16.73
CA ALA A 444 23.69 -1.83 -17.66
C ALA A 444 22.37 -2.57 -17.93
N THR A 445 21.47 -2.64 -16.94
CA THR A 445 20.17 -3.33 -17.03
C THR A 445 19.00 -2.38 -17.28
N GLY A 446 19.24 -1.07 -17.24
CA GLY A 446 18.20 -0.05 -17.38
C GLY A 446 17.59 0.03 -18.78
N PRO A 447 16.38 0.64 -18.89
CA PRO A 447 15.65 0.76 -20.17
C PRO A 447 16.41 1.60 -21.20
N ALA A 448 17.23 2.55 -20.77
CA ALA A 448 18.01 3.43 -21.65
C ALA A 448 19.45 2.93 -21.88
N ARG A 449 19.78 1.65 -21.57
CA ARG A 449 21.15 1.12 -21.70
C ARG A 449 21.78 1.31 -23.08
N GLN A 450 20.97 1.33 -24.15
CA GLN A 450 21.46 1.55 -25.52
C GLN A 450 21.92 3.01 -25.76
N ALA A 451 21.44 3.96 -24.96
CA ALA A 451 21.81 5.37 -25.05
C ALA A 451 23.06 5.74 -24.23
N VAL A 452 23.68 4.82 -23.49
CA VAL A 452 24.81 5.08 -22.59
C VAL A 452 25.96 5.82 -23.29
N ALA A 453 26.37 5.37 -24.48
CA ALA A 453 27.46 6.01 -25.21
C ALA A 453 27.12 7.45 -25.65
N ALA A 454 25.88 7.69 -26.12
CA ALA A 454 25.41 9.00 -26.51
C ALA A 454 25.32 9.95 -25.30
N GLN A 455 24.74 9.47 -24.18
CA GLN A 455 24.60 10.28 -22.98
C GLN A 455 25.94 10.57 -22.28
N LEU A 456 26.92 9.68 -22.37
CA LEU A 456 28.30 9.96 -21.95
C LEU A 456 28.94 11.07 -22.80
N GLY A 457 28.58 11.15 -24.10
CA GLY A 457 29.01 12.26 -24.96
C GLY A 457 28.44 13.60 -24.47
N VAL A 458 27.13 13.63 -24.11
CA VAL A 458 26.48 14.80 -23.52
C VAL A 458 27.13 15.17 -22.19
N LEU A 459 27.31 14.19 -21.29
CA LEU A 459 27.95 14.41 -19.99
C LEU A 459 29.36 14.98 -20.13
N ARG A 460 30.13 14.49 -21.08
CA ARG A 460 31.47 15.02 -21.36
C ARG A 460 31.46 16.52 -21.71
N GLN A 461 30.52 16.93 -22.56
CA GLN A 461 30.34 18.34 -22.93
C GLN A 461 29.94 19.19 -21.73
N GLU A 462 28.99 18.72 -20.92
CA GLU A 462 28.52 19.42 -19.74
C GLU A 462 29.63 19.59 -18.68
N VAL A 463 30.35 18.50 -18.39
CA VAL A 463 31.48 18.50 -17.45
C VAL A 463 32.58 19.50 -17.90
N SER A 464 32.91 19.50 -19.19
CA SER A 464 33.88 20.45 -19.74
C SER A 464 33.38 21.88 -19.66
N ALA A 465 32.10 22.13 -19.97
CA ALA A 465 31.50 23.46 -19.89
C ALA A 465 31.45 24.03 -18.45
N ARG A 466 31.31 23.15 -17.46
CA ARG A 466 31.33 23.50 -16.02
C ARG A 466 32.76 23.59 -15.45
N SER A 467 33.80 23.40 -16.27
CA SER A 467 35.21 23.33 -15.83
C SER A 467 35.49 22.24 -14.80
N GLN A 468 34.71 21.16 -14.81
CA GLN A 468 34.85 20.01 -13.91
C GLN A 468 35.74 18.91 -14.54
N ASN A 469 36.81 19.29 -15.16
CA ASN A 469 37.69 18.42 -15.97
C ASN A 469 38.26 17.22 -15.20
N THR A 470 38.30 17.27 -13.87
CA THR A 470 38.73 16.17 -13.00
C THR A 470 37.83 14.93 -13.11
N MET A 471 36.59 15.06 -13.62
CA MET A 471 35.66 13.95 -13.85
C MET A 471 35.92 13.21 -15.17
N LEU A 472 36.50 13.86 -16.16
CA LEU A 472 36.66 13.32 -17.53
C LEU A 472 37.37 11.98 -17.61
N PRO A 473 38.43 11.70 -16.83
CA PRO A 473 39.16 10.43 -16.90
C PRO A 473 38.33 9.22 -16.44
N PHE A 474 37.23 9.42 -15.71
CA PHE A 474 36.40 8.34 -15.20
C PHE A 474 35.27 7.93 -16.15
N LEU A 475 34.92 8.77 -17.15
CA LEU A 475 33.89 8.48 -18.15
C LEU A 475 34.17 7.18 -18.94
N PRO A 476 35.39 6.95 -19.49
CA PRO A 476 35.69 5.71 -20.20
C PRO A 476 35.61 4.46 -19.31
N ILE A 477 35.99 4.60 -18.03
CA ILE A 477 35.96 3.49 -17.07
C ILE A 477 34.50 3.08 -16.77
N LEU A 478 33.63 4.08 -16.58
CA LEU A 478 32.20 3.85 -16.38
C LEU A 478 31.57 3.17 -17.60
N GLN A 479 31.91 3.66 -18.80
CA GLN A 479 31.45 3.06 -20.07
C GLN A 479 31.89 1.60 -20.23
N GLU A 480 33.17 1.32 -19.96
CA GLU A 480 33.76 -0.02 -20.02
C GLU A 480 33.03 -1.00 -19.09
N HIS A 481 32.82 -0.59 -17.83
CA HIS A 481 32.14 -1.44 -16.85
C HIS A 481 30.65 -1.65 -17.18
N ALA A 482 29.95 -0.61 -17.62
CA ALA A 482 28.55 -0.71 -18.02
C ALA A 482 28.39 -1.61 -19.24
N ALA A 483 29.26 -1.50 -20.26
CA ALA A 483 29.25 -2.37 -21.43
C ALA A 483 29.54 -3.83 -21.07
N THR A 484 30.52 -4.08 -20.21
CA THR A 484 30.87 -5.44 -19.75
C THR A 484 29.68 -6.13 -19.07
N LEU A 485 28.97 -5.41 -18.20
CA LEU A 485 27.78 -5.95 -17.54
C LEU A 485 26.59 -6.12 -18.51
N ALA A 486 26.42 -5.22 -19.46
CA ALA A 486 25.37 -5.32 -20.49
C ALA A 486 25.57 -6.54 -21.40
N GLU A 487 26.79 -6.99 -21.60
CA GLU A 487 27.16 -8.22 -22.32
C GLU A 487 27.02 -9.49 -21.47
N GLY A 488 26.51 -9.38 -20.23
CA GLY A 488 26.37 -10.50 -19.30
C GLY A 488 27.67 -10.97 -18.65
N ARG A 489 28.77 -10.23 -18.81
CA ARG A 489 30.07 -10.56 -18.21
C ARG A 489 30.16 -9.86 -16.81
N PRO A 490 30.63 -10.58 -15.77
CA PRO A 490 30.74 -10.01 -14.44
C PRO A 490 31.89 -8.99 -14.35
N VAL A 491 31.63 -7.84 -13.74
CA VAL A 491 32.67 -6.88 -13.31
C VAL A 491 32.99 -7.17 -11.85
N GLN A 492 34.23 -7.64 -11.61
CA GLN A 492 34.70 -7.91 -10.26
C GLN A 492 35.01 -6.60 -9.52
N ARG A 493 34.51 -6.46 -8.27
CA ARG A 493 34.62 -5.24 -7.46
C ARG A 493 36.07 -4.77 -7.30
N ASP A 494 36.98 -5.67 -6.97
CA ASP A 494 38.37 -5.33 -6.72
C ASP A 494 39.12 -4.95 -8.00
N ALA A 495 38.80 -5.60 -9.12
CA ALA A 495 39.34 -5.25 -10.44
C ALA A 495 38.87 -3.87 -10.87
N ALA A 496 37.57 -3.55 -10.66
CA ALA A 496 37.03 -2.23 -10.94
C ALA A 496 37.65 -1.14 -10.05
N LYS A 497 37.86 -1.42 -8.75
CA LYS A 497 38.56 -0.52 -7.84
C LYS A 497 40.00 -0.28 -8.29
N ALA A 498 40.73 -1.35 -8.64
CA ALA A 498 42.08 -1.24 -9.15
C ALA A 498 42.13 -0.39 -10.43
N ARG A 499 41.21 -0.58 -11.36
CA ARG A 499 41.11 0.18 -12.62
C ARG A 499 40.88 1.66 -12.37
N ILE A 500 40.01 2.04 -11.43
CA ILE A 500 39.74 3.42 -11.03
C ILE A 500 40.99 4.03 -10.39
N THR A 501 41.61 3.34 -9.45
CA THR A 501 42.75 3.86 -8.66
C THR A 501 44.07 3.88 -9.41
N ALA A 502 44.16 3.18 -10.57
CA ALA A 502 45.34 3.23 -11.45
C ALA A 502 45.48 4.57 -12.20
N LEU A 503 44.50 5.44 -12.21
CA LEU A 503 44.61 6.76 -12.83
C LEU A 503 45.71 7.61 -12.14
N SER A 504 46.60 8.18 -12.94
CA SER A 504 47.67 9.04 -12.42
C SER A 504 47.09 10.39 -11.92
N ARG A 505 47.77 11.02 -10.97
CA ARG A 505 47.41 12.39 -10.52
C ARG A 505 47.39 13.38 -11.67
N ALA A 506 48.38 13.30 -12.58
CA ALA A 506 48.42 14.16 -13.75
C ALA A 506 47.20 13.96 -14.66
N ALA A 507 46.68 12.74 -14.82
CA ALA A 507 45.48 12.48 -15.61
C ALA A 507 44.21 13.06 -14.99
N VAL A 508 44.12 13.07 -13.65
CA VAL A 508 42.91 13.55 -12.94
C VAL A 508 42.97 15.05 -12.65
N GLN A 509 44.14 15.60 -12.35
CA GLN A 509 44.33 17.01 -11.96
C GLN A 509 44.89 17.88 -13.08
N GLY A 510 45.46 17.31 -14.15
CA GLY A 510 46.14 17.98 -15.22
C GLY A 510 45.29 18.30 -16.46
N GLY A 511 44.00 18.20 -16.37
CA GLY A 511 43.09 18.61 -17.45
C GLY A 511 42.86 20.11 -17.48
N HIS A 512 43.90 20.85 -17.87
CA HIS A 512 43.82 22.26 -18.28
C HIS A 512 43.73 22.35 -19.78
#